data_9a2c5b8567a4dc9780faa50b474acfad
#
_entry.id   9a2c5b8567a4dc9780faa50b474acfad
#
_cell.length_a   1.000
_cell.length_b   1.000
_cell.length_c   1.000
_cell.angle_alpha   90.00
_cell.angle_beta   90.00
_cell.angle_gamma   90.00
#
_symmetry.space_group_name_H-M   'P 1'
#
loop_
_entity.id
_entity.type
_entity.pdbx_description
1 polymer ?
#
loop_
_entity_poly.entity_id
_entity_poly.type
_entity_poly.pdbx_seq_one_letter_code
_entity_poly.pdbx_strand_id
1 'polypeptide(L)'
;MTPPEAPMTGAIADMGNSPPAVSVCVTVLKNRSDFLRAAKARRQGTGGMMVQARKRQTDEPATGIRVGFTCSKKVGNAVARNRAKRRMREAARLVLPHHGLPGYDYVLIGRADATAARPFEQLQGDLIYALKRLHQPPRPRKEGDKGRKAPHRKDPKDKT
;
A
#
# COMPACT_ATOMS: atom_id res chain seq x y z
N MET A 1 -5.53 -39.77 52.62
CA MET A 1 -5.49 -38.32 52.33
C MET A 1 -5.29 -38.13 50.83
N THR A 2 -6.34 -37.81 50.17
CA THR A 2 -6.30 -37.41 48.78
C THR A 2 -5.91 -35.94 48.70
N PRO A 3 -4.93 -35.53 47.91
CA PRO A 3 -4.64 -34.14 47.70
C PRO A 3 -5.85 -33.48 47.05
N PRO A 4 -6.18 -32.24 47.41
CA PRO A 4 -7.25 -31.53 46.76
C PRO A 4 -6.88 -31.35 45.27
N GLU A 5 -7.74 -31.86 44.45
CA GLU A 5 -7.69 -31.54 43.00
C GLU A 5 -7.76 -30.02 42.86
N ALA A 6 -6.74 -29.45 42.28
CA ALA A 6 -6.78 -28.07 41.87
C ALA A 6 -7.94 -27.88 40.89
N PRO A 7 -8.80 -26.91 41.12
CA PRO A 7 -9.83 -26.63 40.13
C PRO A 7 -9.16 -26.28 38.80
N MET A 8 -9.39 -27.11 37.82
CA MET A 8 -9.14 -26.75 36.47
C MET A 8 -9.93 -25.48 36.18
N THR A 9 -9.26 -24.37 36.24
CA THR A 9 -9.83 -23.12 35.73
C THR A 9 -10.09 -23.36 34.26
N GLY A 10 -11.35 -23.57 33.94
CA GLY A 10 -11.75 -23.71 32.57
C GLY A 10 -11.20 -22.53 31.80
N ALA A 11 -10.45 -22.82 30.74
CA ALA A 11 -10.06 -21.83 29.80
C ALA A 11 -11.32 -21.05 29.45
N ILE A 12 -11.33 -19.79 29.79
CA ILE A 12 -12.33 -18.87 29.23
C ILE A 12 -12.13 -18.93 27.76
N ALA A 13 -12.98 -19.68 27.09
CA ALA A 13 -13.08 -19.57 25.66
C ALA A 13 -13.47 -18.13 25.39
N ASP A 14 -12.50 -17.34 25.03
CA ASP A 14 -12.76 -16.05 24.43
C ASP A 14 -13.55 -16.32 23.16
N MET A 15 -14.84 -16.22 23.28
CA MET A 15 -15.76 -16.18 22.15
C MET A 15 -15.67 -14.84 21.43
N GLY A 16 -14.49 -14.22 21.48
CA GLY A 16 -14.16 -13.18 20.54
C GLY A 16 -14.23 -13.80 19.16
N ASN A 17 -15.20 -13.41 18.40
CA ASN A 17 -15.34 -13.71 16.99
C ASN A 17 -14.22 -13.01 16.22
N SER A 18 -12.99 -13.34 16.57
CA SER A 18 -11.82 -13.02 15.78
C SER A 18 -11.89 -13.96 14.58
N PRO A 19 -12.05 -13.42 13.38
CA PRO A 19 -11.89 -14.26 12.19
C PRO A 19 -10.55 -14.96 12.32
N PRO A 20 -10.47 -16.22 11.91
CA PRO A 20 -9.19 -16.92 11.95
C PRO A 20 -8.16 -16.01 11.30
N ALA A 21 -7.06 -15.77 12.02
CA ALA A 21 -5.95 -15.01 11.49
C ALA A 21 -5.46 -15.76 10.25
N VAL A 22 -6.08 -15.47 9.12
CA VAL A 22 -5.54 -15.87 7.84
C VAL A 22 -4.22 -15.15 7.77
N SER A 23 -3.16 -15.88 8.00
CA SER A 23 -1.82 -15.35 7.86
C SER A 23 -1.65 -14.95 6.40
N VAL A 24 -1.99 -13.71 6.10
CA VAL A 24 -1.88 -13.19 4.74
C VAL A 24 -0.40 -13.05 4.43
N CYS A 25 0.10 -13.96 3.63
CA CYS A 25 1.48 -13.93 3.21
C CYS A 25 1.71 -12.70 2.33
N VAL A 26 2.57 -11.81 2.80
CA VAL A 26 2.99 -10.61 2.06
C VAL A 26 4.34 -10.88 1.43
N THR A 27 4.40 -10.87 0.11
CA THR A 27 5.63 -11.07 -0.66
C THR A 27 6.02 -9.81 -1.41
N VAL A 28 7.30 -9.67 -1.73
CA VAL A 28 7.83 -8.50 -2.44
C VAL A 28 7.81 -8.74 -3.95
N LEU A 29 7.32 -7.76 -4.69
CA LEU A 29 7.40 -7.75 -6.15
C LEU A 29 8.85 -7.64 -6.61
N LYS A 30 9.28 -8.52 -7.51
CA LYS A 30 10.63 -8.57 -8.05
C LYS A 30 10.70 -8.22 -9.53
N ASN A 31 9.64 -8.51 -10.29
CA ASN A 31 9.62 -8.36 -11.73
C ASN A 31 9.18 -6.97 -12.17
N ARG A 32 9.92 -6.36 -13.08
CA ARG A 32 9.56 -5.06 -13.66
C ARG A 32 8.18 -5.06 -14.32
N SER A 33 7.80 -6.16 -14.96
CA SER A 33 6.49 -6.32 -15.61
C SER A 33 5.32 -6.14 -14.63
N ASP A 34 5.47 -6.63 -13.40
CA ASP A 34 4.44 -6.49 -12.37
C ASP A 34 4.26 -5.02 -11.94
N PHE A 35 5.36 -4.27 -11.84
CA PHE A 35 5.31 -2.83 -11.57
C PHE A 35 4.62 -2.06 -12.72
N LEU A 36 4.90 -2.42 -13.96
CA LEU A 36 4.27 -1.78 -15.12
C LEU A 36 2.77 -2.09 -15.21
N ARG A 37 2.36 -3.30 -14.87
CA ARG A 37 0.94 -3.68 -14.80
C ARG A 37 0.23 -2.91 -13.69
N ALA A 38 0.83 -2.79 -12.52
CA ALA A 38 0.29 -2.02 -11.41
C ALA A 38 0.19 -0.52 -11.73
N ALA A 39 1.13 0.02 -12.50
CA ALA A 39 1.11 1.42 -12.92
C ALA A 39 -0.10 1.77 -13.81
N LYS A 40 -0.62 0.82 -14.55
CA LYS A 40 -1.83 0.98 -15.39
C LYS A 40 -3.12 0.78 -14.60
N ALA A 41 -3.04 0.26 -13.38
CA ALA A 41 -4.19 -0.02 -12.53
C ALA A 41 -4.63 1.22 -11.73
N ARG A 42 -5.52 1.03 -10.79
CA ARG A 42 -5.99 2.11 -9.92
C ARG A 42 -4.87 2.65 -9.04
N ARG A 43 -4.89 3.94 -8.83
CA ARG A 43 -3.91 4.63 -7.98
C ARG A 43 -4.59 5.64 -7.07
N GLN A 44 -4.05 5.81 -5.89
CA GLN A 44 -4.48 6.81 -4.93
C GLN A 44 -3.26 7.53 -4.37
N GLY A 45 -3.23 8.84 -4.50
CA GLY A 45 -2.22 9.68 -3.87
C GLY A 45 -2.64 10.09 -2.47
N THR A 46 -1.68 10.17 -1.57
CA THR A 46 -1.81 10.73 -0.23
C THR A 46 -0.70 11.74 0.04
N GLY A 47 -0.72 12.37 1.21
CA GLY A 47 0.33 13.31 1.59
C GLY A 47 1.73 12.68 1.65
N GLY A 48 1.82 11.44 2.11
CA GLY A 48 3.10 10.76 2.34
C GLY A 48 3.57 9.83 1.22
N MET A 49 2.68 9.32 0.40
CA MET A 49 3.00 8.37 -0.66
C MET A 49 1.91 8.27 -1.72
N MET A 50 2.22 7.63 -2.82
CA MET A 50 1.22 7.19 -3.79
C MET A 50 1.12 5.66 -3.74
N VAL A 51 -0.08 5.13 -3.75
CA VAL A 51 -0.34 3.68 -3.76
C VAL A 51 -1.04 3.30 -5.05
N GLN A 52 -0.53 2.26 -5.69
CA GLN A 52 -1.18 1.62 -6.84
C GLN A 52 -1.68 0.26 -6.40
N ALA A 53 -2.86 -0.14 -6.85
CA ALA A 53 -3.44 -1.44 -6.55
C ALA A 53 -3.97 -2.10 -7.82
N ARG A 54 -3.54 -3.32 -8.05
CA ARG A 54 -3.97 -4.15 -9.17
C ARG A 54 -4.53 -5.46 -8.64
N LYS A 55 -5.73 -5.81 -9.05
CA LYS A 55 -6.25 -7.16 -8.83
C LYS A 55 -5.60 -8.11 -9.84
N ARG A 56 -5.00 -9.20 -9.35
CA ARG A 56 -4.46 -10.25 -10.22
C ARG A 56 -5.58 -10.95 -10.97
N GLN A 57 -5.28 -11.42 -12.17
CA GLN A 57 -6.23 -12.16 -12.98
C GLN A 57 -6.32 -13.63 -12.52
N THR A 58 -7.31 -14.34 -13.00
CA THR A 58 -7.62 -15.72 -12.58
C THR A 58 -6.51 -16.72 -12.95
N ASP A 59 -5.73 -16.40 -13.97
CA ASP A 59 -4.58 -17.19 -14.44
C ASP A 59 -3.29 -16.96 -13.63
N GLU A 60 -3.30 -15.94 -12.77
CA GLU A 60 -2.16 -15.63 -11.90
C GLU A 60 -2.37 -16.22 -10.50
N PRO A 61 -1.28 -16.62 -9.78
CA PRO A 61 -1.41 -17.10 -8.42
C PRO A 61 -2.12 -16.08 -7.55
N ALA A 62 -3.32 -16.42 -7.07
CA ALA A 62 -4.17 -15.53 -6.30
C ALA A 62 -3.89 -15.56 -4.79
N THR A 63 -2.88 -16.31 -4.36
CA THR A 63 -2.53 -16.45 -2.94
C THR A 63 -1.70 -15.27 -2.44
N GLY A 64 -2.13 -14.69 -1.32
CA GLY A 64 -1.39 -13.67 -0.62
C GLY A 64 -1.40 -12.29 -1.29
N ILE A 65 -0.68 -11.40 -0.68
CA ILE A 65 -0.48 -10.00 -1.13
C ILE A 65 0.94 -9.86 -1.66
N ARG A 66 1.10 -9.21 -2.80
CA ARG A 66 2.42 -8.80 -3.29
C ARG A 66 2.55 -7.29 -3.20
N VAL A 67 3.71 -6.81 -2.77
CA VAL A 67 3.98 -5.38 -2.59
C VAL A 67 5.31 -4.98 -3.21
N GLY A 68 5.32 -3.88 -3.92
CA GLY A 68 6.53 -3.28 -4.49
C GLY A 68 6.77 -1.89 -3.92
N PHE A 69 8.03 -1.49 -3.86
CA PHE A 69 8.44 -0.19 -3.35
C PHE A 69 9.30 0.52 -4.38
N THR A 70 8.90 1.73 -4.75
CA THR A 70 9.67 2.55 -5.68
C THR A 70 9.86 3.95 -5.15
N CYS A 71 10.99 4.55 -5.50
CA CYS A 71 11.26 5.96 -5.27
C CYS A 71 11.94 6.52 -6.50
N SER A 72 11.40 7.62 -7.02
CA SER A 72 12.03 8.34 -8.12
C SER A 72 13.26 9.14 -7.65
N LYS A 73 14.07 9.58 -8.60
CA LYS A 73 15.21 10.47 -8.31
C LYS A 73 14.81 11.79 -7.64
N LYS A 74 13.56 12.21 -7.78
CA LYS A 74 13.00 13.41 -7.12
C LYS A 74 12.97 13.30 -5.58
N VAL A 75 12.96 12.10 -5.04
CA VAL A 75 13.03 11.87 -3.58
C VAL A 75 14.39 12.26 -3.01
N GLY A 76 15.43 12.21 -3.80
CA GLY A 76 16.77 12.58 -3.41
C GLY A 76 17.82 11.54 -3.86
N ASN A 77 18.97 11.54 -3.19
CA ASN A 77 20.06 10.61 -3.45
C ASN A 77 19.71 9.17 -3.03
N ALA A 78 20.64 8.24 -3.24
CA ALA A 78 20.44 6.82 -2.90
C ALA A 78 20.10 6.61 -1.42
N VAL A 79 20.72 7.36 -0.51
CA VAL A 79 20.47 7.27 0.93
C VAL A 79 19.03 7.70 1.26
N ALA A 80 18.59 8.83 0.72
CA ALA A 80 17.22 9.34 0.93
C ALA A 80 16.17 8.38 0.35
N ARG A 81 16.41 7.83 -0.84
CA ARG A 81 15.52 6.85 -1.46
C ARG A 81 15.45 5.54 -0.66
N ASN A 82 16.55 5.05 -0.17
CA ASN A 82 16.60 3.84 0.66
C ASN A 82 15.87 4.05 1.98
N ARG A 83 16.03 5.22 2.62
CA ARG A 83 15.30 5.58 3.83
C ARG A 83 13.79 5.60 3.59
N ALA A 84 13.34 6.25 2.53
CA ALA A 84 11.94 6.28 2.16
C ALA A 84 11.37 4.87 1.90
N LYS A 85 12.10 4.02 1.17
CA LYS A 85 11.70 2.63 0.93
C LYS A 85 11.60 1.82 2.22
N ARG A 86 12.54 1.98 3.15
CA ARG A 86 12.51 1.29 4.45
C ARG A 86 11.27 1.69 5.25
N ARG A 87 10.95 2.97 5.28
CA ARG A 87 9.75 3.47 5.97
C ARG A 87 8.46 2.93 5.35
N MET A 88 8.36 2.95 4.03
CA MET A 88 7.22 2.36 3.32
C MET A 88 7.11 0.85 3.55
N ARG A 89 8.23 0.15 3.57
CA ARG A 89 8.28 -1.30 3.84
C ARG A 89 7.76 -1.62 5.23
N GLU A 90 8.17 -0.87 6.23
CA GLU A 90 7.71 -1.05 7.61
C GLU A 90 6.22 -0.72 7.75
N ALA A 91 5.75 0.38 7.15
CA ALA A 91 4.33 0.71 7.12
C ALA A 91 3.50 -0.38 6.42
N ALA A 92 3.98 -0.90 5.29
CA ALA A 92 3.32 -1.99 4.58
C ALA A 92 3.25 -3.27 5.41
N ARG A 93 4.32 -3.62 6.10
CA ARG A 93 4.37 -4.80 6.98
C ARG A 93 3.31 -4.75 8.08
N LEU A 94 3.05 -3.58 8.62
CA LEU A 94 2.07 -3.39 9.70
C LEU A 94 0.64 -3.23 9.18
N VAL A 95 0.45 -2.64 8.02
CA VAL A 95 -0.87 -2.26 7.49
C VAL A 95 -1.46 -3.30 6.55
N LEU A 96 -0.68 -3.84 5.62
CA LEU A 96 -1.20 -4.73 4.58
C LEU A 96 -1.85 -6.01 5.11
N PRO A 97 -1.35 -6.68 6.15
CA PRO A 97 -2.00 -7.87 6.68
C PRO A 97 -3.43 -7.63 7.17
N HIS A 98 -3.74 -6.41 7.58
CA HIS A 98 -5.05 -6.04 8.12
C HIS A 98 -5.95 -5.31 7.12
N HIS A 99 -5.38 -4.56 6.20
CA HIS A 99 -6.10 -3.69 5.29
C HIS A 99 -5.94 -4.05 3.81
N GLY A 100 -4.96 -4.89 3.48
CA GLY A 100 -4.77 -5.40 2.14
C GLY A 100 -5.74 -6.54 1.81
N LEU A 101 -5.96 -6.78 0.52
CA LEU A 101 -6.78 -7.89 0.04
C LEU A 101 -5.88 -8.94 -0.61
N PRO A 102 -6.08 -10.24 -0.32
CA PRO A 102 -5.37 -11.30 -1.02
C PRO A 102 -5.71 -11.26 -2.52
N GLY A 103 -4.75 -11.64 -3.35
CA GLY A 103 -4.91 -11.57 -4.80
C GLY A 103 -4.66 -10.19 -5.41
N TYR A 104 -4.19 -9.23 -4.62
CA TYR A 104 -3.82 -7.90 -5.08
C TYR A 104 -2.30 -7.71 -5.11
N ASP A 105 -1.85 -6.90 -6.07
CA ASP A 105 -0.52 -6.35 -6.14
C ASP A 105 -0.58 -4.87 -5.77
N TYR A 106 0.21 -4.46 -4.80
CA TYR A 106 0.32 -3.06 -4.38
C TYR A 106 1.69 -2.52 -4.71
N VAL A 107 1.76 -1.30 -5.20
CA VAL A 107 3.02 -0.58 -5.39
C VAL A 107 2.96 0.72 -4.61
N LEU A 108 3.89 0.89 -3.69
CA LEU A 108 4.05 2.08 -2.88
C LEU A 108 5.15 2.94 -3.51
N ILE A 109 4.80 4.17 -3.82
CA ILE A 109 5.69 5.13 -4.47
C ILE A 109 5.99 6.26 -3.49
N GLY A 110 7.26 6.43 -3.15
CA GLY A 110 7.71 7.49 -2.27
C GLY A 110 7.59 8.87 -2.93
N ARG A 111 7.18 9.86 -2.15
CA ARG A 111 7.15 11.27 -2.54
C ARG A 111 8.36 12.01 -2.04
N ALA A 112 8.82 12.97 -2.82
CA ALA A 112 9.90 13.86 -2.41
C ALA A 112 9.56 14.54 -1.08
N ASP A 113 10.51 14.59 -0.18
CA ASP A 113 10.47 15.21 1.15
C ASP A 113 9.38 14.66 2.10
N ALA A 114 8.25 14.22 1.59
CA ALA A 114 7.12 13.80 2.40
C ALA A 114 7.30 12.41 3.02
N THR A 115 7.68 11.41 2.24
CA THR A 115 7.80 10.02 2.75
C THR A 115 8.86 9.88 3.85
N ALA A 116 9.95 10.60 3.74
CA ALA A 116 11.04 10.56 4.71
C ALA A 116 10.79 11.42 5.95
N ALA A 117 10.14 12.59 5.78
CA ALA A 117 9.96 13.58 6.83
C ALA A 117 8.66 13.40 7.64
N ARG A 118 7.63 12.78 7.04
CA ARG A 118 6.33 12.63 7.67
C ARG A 118 6.40 11.71 8.90
N PRO A 119 5.70 12.01 10.00
CA PRO A 119 5.62 11.09 11.15
C PRO A 119 5.15 9.70 10.72
N PHE A 120 5.73 8.67 11.31
CA PHE A 120 5.47 7.29 10.89
C PHE A 120 3.99 6.89 11.03
N GLU A 121 3.33 7.31 12.10
CA GLU A 121 1.91 7.07 12.31
C GLU A 121 1.03 7.69 11.22
N GLN A 122 1.38 8.89 10.78
CA GLN A 122 0.69 9.54 9.67
C GLN A 122 0.95 8.81 8.35
N LEU A 123 2.15 8.28 8.16
CA LEU A 123 2.49 7.48 6.98
C LEU A 123 1.66 6.19 6.93
N GLN A 124 1.46 5.53 8.06
CA GLN A 124 0.55 4.39 8.18
C GLN A 124 -0.90 4.78 7.88
N GLY A 125 -1.37 5.87 8.45
CA GLY A 125 -2.71 6.40 8.19
C GLY A 125 -2.95 6.73 6.72
N ASP A 126 -1.96 7.30 6.06
CA ASP A 126 -1.99 7.57 4.62
C ASP A 126 -2.14 6.28 3.80
N LEU A 127 -1.42 5.24 4.19
CA LEU A 127 -1.52 3.93 3.53
C LEU A 127 -2.91 3.30 3.75
N ILE A 128 -3.42 3.32 4.97
CA ILE A 128 -4.76 2.82 5.29
C ILE A 128 -5.82 3.56 4.48
N TYR A 129 -5.74 4.87 4.44
CA TYR A 129 -6.64 5.70 3.65
C TYR A 129 -6.61 5.36 2.17
N ALA A 130 -5.40 5.24 1.60
CA ALA A 130 -5.22 4.88 0.21
C ALA A 130 -5.83 3.51 -0.12
N LEU A 131 -5.60 2.51 0.73
CA LEU A 131 -6.16 1.17 0.55
C LEU A 131 -7.69 1.18 0.60
N LYS A 132 -8.28 1.86 1.57
CA LYS A 132 -9.74 2.01 1.66
C LYS A 132 -10.33 2.63 0.40
N ARG A 133 -9.66 3.65 -0.14
CA ARG A 133 -10.10 4.31 -1.38
C ARG A 133 -9.95 3.42 -2.61
N LEU A 134 -8.87 2.65 -2.68
CA LEU A 134 -8.61 1.75 -3.80
C LEU A 134 -9.55 0.56 -3.84
N HIS A 135 -9.98 0.07 -2.66
CA HIS A 135 -10.93 -1.04 -2.57
C HIS A 135 -12.39 -0.62 -2.78
N GLN A 136 -12.71 0.66 -2.66
CA GLN A 136 -14.04 1.15 -2.96
C GLN A 136 -14.33 1.08 -4.46
N PRO A 137 -15.60 0.83 -4.84
CA PRO A 137 -15.97 0.91 -6.24
C PRO A 137 -15.66 2.30 -6.80
N PRO A 138 -15.26 2.41 -8.07
CA PRO A 138 -15.00 3.69 -8.69
C PRO A 138 -16.25 4.57 -8.57
N ARG A 139 -16.08 5.77 -8.03
CA ARG A 139 -17.15 6.75 -8.08
C ARG A 139 -17.47 7.06 -9.54
N PRO A 140 -18.75 7.12 -9.93
CA PRO A 140 -19.09 7.61 -11.26
C PRO A 140 -18.45 8.99 -11.43
N ARG A 141 -17.72 9.17 -12.51
CA ARG A 141 -17.21 10.48 -12.88
C ARG A 141 -18.40 11.40 -13.00
N LYS A 142 -18.44 12.45 -12.19
CA LYS A 142 -19.37 13.54 -12.45
C LYS A 142 -19.04 14.06 -13.85
N GLU A 143 -20.00 13.96 -14.75
CA GLU A 143 -19.91 14.64 -16.04
C GLU A 143 -19.75 16.13 -15.77
N GLY A 144 -18.57 16.65 -15.99
CA GLY A 144 -18.21 18.05 -15.74
C GLY A 144 -16.74 18.32 -15.50
N ASP A 145 -15.95 17.32 -15.14
CA ASP A 145 -14.49 17.49 -15.04
C ASP A 145 -13.81 17.06 -16.36
N LYS A 146 -14.20 17.77 -17.44
CA LYS A 146 -13.39 17.78 -18.66
C LYS A 146 -12.05 18.40 -18.31
N GLY A 147 -11.08 17.53 -18.22
CA GLY A 147 -9.68 17.76 -17.95
C GLY A 147 -9.20 19.19 -18.12
N ARG A 148 -8.76 19.79 -17.04
CA ARG A 148 -7.74 20.80 -17.14
C ARG A 148 -6.51 20.13 -17.77
N LYS A 149 -6.43 20.21 -19.09
CA LYS A 149 -5.16 20.05 -19.79
C LYS A 149 -4.21 21.03 -19.13
N ALA A 150 -3.17 20.52 -18.49
CA ALA A 150 -2.06 21.35 -18.08
C ALA A 150 -1.61 22.16 -19.30
N PRO A 151 -1.40 23.47 -19.15
CA PRO A 151 -0.91 24.26 -20.26
C PRO A 151 0.44 23.68 -20.69
N HIS A 152 0.51 23.31 -21.94
CA HIS A 152 1.74 22.91 -22.60
C HIS A 152 2.69 24.09 -22.47
N ARG A 153 3.69 24.02 -21.59
CA ARG A 153 4.80 24.98 -21.59
C ARG A 153 5.49 24.79 -22.93
N LYS A 154 5.24 25.75 -23.80
CA LYS A 154 6.09 25.97 -24.96
C LYS A 154 7.46 26.36 -24.42
N ASP A 155 8.45 25.53 -24.65
CA ASP A 155 9.82 25.92 -24.48
C ASP A 155 10.10 27.11 -25.37
N PRO A 156 10.64 28.21 -24.85
CA PRO A 156 11.10 29.29 -25.73
C PRO A 156 12.35 28.75 -26.45
N LYS A 157 12.17 28.37 -27.69
CA LYS A 157 13.30 28.22 -28.60
C LYS A 157 13.98 29.57 -28.72
N ASP A 158 15.13 29.62 -28.12
CA ASP A 158 16.31 30.35 -28.47
C ASP A 158 16.22 31.04 -29.84
N LYS A 159 16.28 32.36 -29.80
CA LYS A 159 16.65 33.17 -30.94
C LYS A 159 18.03 33.71 -30.69
N THR A 160 18.95 33.16 -31.38
CA THR A 160 20.19 33.84 -31.73
C THR A 160 19.90 35.17 -32.42
#